data_db8def3a603ac520368709ca7a8702d2
#
_entry.id   db8def3a603ac520368709ca7a8702d2
#
_cell.length_a   1.000
_cell.length_b   1.000
_cell.length_c   1.000
_cell.angle_alpha   90.00
_cell.angle_beta   90.00
_cell.angle_gamma   90.00
#
_symmetry.space_group_name_H-M   'P 1'
#
loop_
_entity.id
_entity.type
_entity.pdbx_description
1 polymer ?
#
loop_
_entity_poly.entity_id
_entity_poly.type
_entity_poly.pdbx_seq_one_letter_code
_entity_poly.pdbx_strand_id
1 'polypeptide(L)'
;MSRSRSRSGLALLAGVGIVALYLAGAAVSGRASILTRRPLLDGLAPPTPYRWVNPPPDLAAGNKPPASTRFTLGLALEGSQLGAFSTGDGQVNLVLSQGAVPPRSGQTGVEVTVDPADPATLGPVPSGLVGAGNAYRIQASYQPSGAKVEALGGQSSVGLVYPLLTTAVADTGGHQVLSSADGRAWEVLPSTDTPASHQVSARLTRTGYVMVGVPPSAGGSQSSSRTRILLLGTGVAVVIVAAALALRLRERSRPAPPGFGRKR
;
A
#
# COMPACT_ATOMS: atom_id res chain seq x y z
N MET A 1 -42.69 -5.05 -48.96
CA MET A 1 -42.06 -4.39 -47.83
C MET A 1 -41.55 -5.43 -46.84
N SER A 2 -40.35 -5.95 -46.99
CA SER A 2 -39.77 -6.91 -46.03
C SER A 2 -38.23 -7.03 -46.20
N ARG A 3 -37.47 -6.08 -45.70
CA ARG A 3 -35.98 -6.19 -45.62
C ARG A 3 -35.32 -5.46 -44.43
N SER A 4 -36.07 -5.04 -43.43
CA SER A 4 -35.53 -4.26 -42.29
C SER A 4 -35.07 -5.11 -41.08
N ARG A 5 -35.48 -6.36 -40.96
CA ARG A 5 -35.20 -7.19 -39.75
C ARG A 5 -33.83 -7.88 -39.69
N SER A 6 -33.08 -7.92 -40.79
CA SER A 6 -31.79 -8.61 -40.86
C SER A 6 -30.60 -7.77 -40.25
N ARG A 7 -30.67 -6.46 -40.34
CA ARG A 7 -29.55 -5.58 -39.95
C ARG A 7 -29.36 -5.48 -38.41
N SER A 8 -30.43 -5.53 -37.63
CA SER A 8 -30.36 -5.48 -36.18
C SER A 8 -29.73 -6.73 -35.53
N GLY A 9 -29.90 -7.89 -36.16
CA GLY A 9 -29.30 -9.13 -35.68
C GLY A 9 -27.78 -9.20 -35.89
N LEU A 10 -27.30 -8.60 -36.99
CA LEU A 10 -25.88 -8.56 -37.29
C LEU A 10 -25.12 -7.61 -36.37
N ALA A 11 -25.71 -6.45 -36.04
CA ALA A 11 -25.11 -5.48 -35.10
C ALA A 11 -24.99 -6.03 -33.69
N LEU A 12 -25.95 -6.82 -33.23
CA LEU A 12 -25.93 -7.45 -31.91
C LEU A 12 -24.87 -8.56 -31.81
N LEU A 13 -24.70 -9.34 -32.89
CA LEU A 13 -23.63 -10.36 -32.95
C LEU A 13 -22.24 -9.74 -33.00
N ALA A 14 -22.05 -8.63 -33.70
CA ALA A 14 -20.80 -7.88 -33.73
C ALA A 14 -20.45 -7.30 -32.36
N GLY A 15 -21.43 -6.74 -31.66
CA GLY A 15 -21.23 -6.20 -30.29
C GLY A 15 -20.80 -7.26 -29.28
N VAL A 16 -21.46 -8.43 -29.30
CA VAL A 16 -21.08 -9.56 -28.43
C VAL A 16 -19.69 -10.10 -28.76
N GLY A 17 -19.33 -10.16 -30.04
CA GLY A 17 -18.01 -10.56 -30.49
C GLY A 17 -16.89 -9.63 -29.99
N ILE A 18 -17.10 -8.32 -30.05
CA ILE A 18 -16.12 -7.33 -29.57
C ILE A 18 -15.92 -7.42 -28.05
N VAL A 19 -17.01 -7.55 -27.28
CA VAL A 19 -16.92 -7.72 -25.82
C VAL A 19 -16.20 -9.03 -25.46
N ALA A 20 -16.49 -10.12 -26.15
CA ALA A 20 -15.81 -11.39 -25.92
C ALA A 20 -14.30 -11.33 -26.26
N LEU A 21 -13.92 -10.65 -27.35
CA LEU A 21 -12.53 -10.40 -27.71
C LEU A 21 -11.81 -9.52 -26.69
N TYR A 22 -12.47 -8.49 -26.20
CA TYR A 22 -11.93 -7.60 -25.17
C TYR A 22 -11.70 -8.36 -23.85
N LEU A 23 -12.65 -9.16 -23.41
CA LEU A 23 -12.53 -9.98 -22.21
C LEU A 23 -11.45 -11.08 -22.35
N ALA A 24 -11.33 -11.70 -23.52
CA ALA A 24 -10.27 -12.67 -23.81
C ALA A 24 -8.90 -11.98 -23.85
N GLY A 25 -8.80 -10.80 -24.47
CA GLY A 25 -7.59 -9.98 -24.47
C GLY A 25 -7.17 -9.56 -23.08
N ALA A 26 -8.10 -9.14 -22.22
CA ALA A 26 -7.85 -8.79 -20.83
C ALA A 26 -7.37 -10.00 -20.00
N ALA A 27 -7.93 -11.17 -20.22
CA ALA A 27 -7.53 -12.41 -19.54
C ALA A 27 -6.13 -12.89 -19.94
N VAL A 28 -5.75 -12.75 -21.22
CA VAL A 28 -4.42 -13.10 -21.74
C VAL A 28 -3.39 -12.06 -21.29
N SER A 29 -3.73 -10.76 -21.33
CA SER A 29 -2.85 -9.67 -20.88
C SER A 29 -2.56 -9.76 -19.38
N GLY A 30 -3.51 -10.22 -18.57
CA GLY A 30 -3.32 -10.48 -17.14
C GLY A 30 -2.29 -11.59 -16.83
N ARG A 31 -2.02 -12.49 -17.76
CA ARG A 31 -1.02 -13.56 -17.61
C ARG A 31 0.38 -13.17 -18.12
N ALA A 32 0.45 -12.24 -19.05
CA ALA A 32 1.73 -11.80 -19.64
C ALA A 32 2.42 -10.65 -18.86
N SER A 33 1.74 -10.02 -17.91
CA SER A 33 2.22 -8.78 -17.32
C SER A 33 2.96 -8.90 -16.00
N ILE A 34 3.53 -10.04 -15.66
CA ILE A 34 4.44 -10.08 -14.50
C ILE A 34 5.77 -9.36 -14.80
N LEU A 35 6.13 -9.17 -16.06
CA LEU A 35 7.44 -8.62 -16.46
C LEU A 35 7.41 -7.20 -17.05
N THR A 36 6.24 -6.64 -17.39
CA THR A 36 6.18 -5.28 -17.97
C THR A 36 4.90 -4.55 -17.60
N ARG A 37 4.63 -4.33 -16.32
CA ARG A 37 3.69 -3.28 -15.92
C ARG A 37 4.37 -1.93 -16.13
N ARG A 38 4.37 -1.44 -17.35
CA ARG A 38 4.50 0.00 -17.58
C ARG A 38 3.08 0.56 -17.45
N PRO A 39 2.80 1.44 -16.49
CA PRO A 39 1.56 2.21 -16.49
C PRO A 39 1.59 3.08 -17.74
N LEU A 40 0.73 2.75 -18.71
CA LEU A 40 0.69 3.44 -20.01
C LEU A 40 -0.02 4.80 -19.94
N LEU A 41 -0.50 5.27 -18.78
CA LEU A 41 -1.49 6.33 -18.76
C LEU A 41 -1.28 7.49 -17.80
N ASP A 42 -0.30 7.51 -16.90
CA ASP A 42 -0.26 8.60 -15.92
C ASP A 42 1.07 9.35 -15.78
N GLY A 43 2.10 8.98 -16.54
CA GLY A 43 3.38 9.69 -16.49
C GLY A 43 4.05 9.73 -15.12
N LEU A 44 3.49 9.02 -14.13
CA LEU A 44 4.08 8.92 -12.80
C LEU A 44 5.32 8.04 -12.86
N ALA A 45 6.40 8.53 -12.29
CA ALA A 45 7.60 7.74 -12.10
C ALA A 45 7.25 6.48 -11.30
N PRO A 46 7.83 5.31 -11.64
CA PRO A 46 7.63 4.11 -10.83
C PRO A 46 8.03 4.40 -9.38
N PRO A 47 7.30 3.84 -8.40
CA PRO A 47 7.63 4.07 -6.99
C PRO A 47 9.09 3.67 -6.74
N THR A 48 9.78 4.50 -5.95
CA THR A 48 11.17 4.23 -5.59
C THR A 48 11.26 2.87 -4.89
N PRO A 49 12.14 1.96 -5.35
CA PRO A 49 12.30 0.66 -4.71
C PRO A 49 12.68 0.83 -3.23
N TYR A 50 12.11 -0.02 -2.37
CA TYR A 50 12.49 -0.06 -0.97
C TYR A 50 13.97 -0.41 -0.81
N ARG A 51 14.69 0.30 0.05
CA ARG A 51 16.10 0.09 0.33
C ARG A 51 16.24 -0.68 1.63
N TRP A 52 16.99 -1.76 1.60
CA TRP A 52 17.17 -2.65 2.74
C TRP A 52 18.55 -2.49 3.37
N VAL A 53 18.63 -2.53 4.69
CA VAL A 53 19.90 -2.70 5.42
C VAL A 53 20.44 -4.10 5.14
N ASN A 54 19.57 -5.11 5.28
CA ASN A 54 19.88 -6.51 5.03
C ASN A 54 18.79 -7.08 4.09
N PRO A 55 19.01 -7.01 2.76
CA PRO A 55 18.00 -7.43 1.80
C PRO A 55 17.81 -8.94 1.79
N PRO A 56 16.58 -9.44 1.59
CA PRO A 56 16.36 -10.84 1.23
C PRO A 56 17.19 -11.25 0.02
N PRO A 57 17.63 -12.52 -0.10
CA PRO A 57 18.53 -12.97 -1.17
C PRO A 57 18.02 -12.66 -2.59
N ASP A 58 16.72 -12.75 -2.83
CA ASP A 58 16.06 -12.44 -4.09
C ASP A 58 15.98 -10.95 -4.41
N LEU A 59 16.14 -10.08 -3.42
CA LEU A 59 16.15 -8.62 -3.54
C LEU A 59 17.54 -8.00 -3.38
N ALA A 60 18.57 -8.80 -3.14
CA ALA A 60 19.93 -8.32 -2.92
C ALA A 60 20.52 -7.67 -4.16
N ALA A 61 20.22 -8.22 -5.35
CA ALA A 61 20.71 -7.67 -6.61
C ALA A 61 20.05 -6.30 -6.88
N GLY A 62 20.89 -5.25 -6.94
CA GLY A 62 20.43 -3.87 -7.19
C GLY A 62 19.91 -3.12 -5.96
N ASN A 63 19.93 -3.74 -4.76
CA ASN A 63 19.64 -3.03 -3.54
C ASN A 63 20.65 -1.88 -3.33
N LYS A 64 20.13 -0.74 -2.85
CA LYS A 64 20.95 0.39 -2.39
C LYS A 64 20.80 0.52 -0.89
N PRO A 65 21.84 0.93 -0.15
CA PRO A 65 21.70 1.18 1.29
C PRO A 65 20.61 2.22 1.57
N PRO A 66 19.85 2.07 2.65
CA PRO A 66 18.93 3.12 3.09
C PRO A 66 19.70 4.34 3.56
N ALA A 67 19.04 5.51 3.50
CA ALA A 67 19.65 6.78 3.82
C ALA A 67 19.52 7.11 5.31
N SER A 68 20.63 7.55 5.92
CA SER A 68 20.57 8.29 7.19
C SER A 68 20.23 9.74 6.94
N THR A 69 19.70 10.42 7.95
CA THR A 69 19.52 11.88 7.92
C THR A 69 19.91 12.50 9.24
N ARG A 70 20.37 13.76 9.17
CA ARG A 70 20.71 14.59 10.33
C ARG A 70 20.22 15.99 10.08
N PHE A 71 19.59 16.59 11.09
CA PHE A 71 19.13 17.96 11.02
C PHE A 71 19.18 18.61 12.40
N THR A 72 19.12 19.94 12.42
CA THR A 72 19.14 20.74 13.66
C THR A 72 17.90 21.60 13.74
N LEU A 73 17.24 21.60 14.89
CA LEU A 73 16.15 22.49 15.25
C LEU A 73 16.65 23.57 16.17
N GLY A 74 16.21 24.80 15.98
CA GLY A 74 16.41 25.86 16.95
C GLY A 74 15.67 25.57 18.25
N LEU A 75 16.26 25.96 19.38
CA LEU A 75 15.66 25.86 20.70
C LEU A 75 15.40 27.26 21.26
N ALA A 76 14.13 27.56 21.50
CA ALA A 76 13.66 28.81 22.09
C ALA A 76 13.20 28.58 23.53
N LEU A 77 12.71 29.64 24.18
CA LEU A 77 12.18 29.56 25.55
C LEU A 77 10.99 28.61 25.69
N GLU A 78 10.24 28.41 24.60
CA GLU A 78 9.08 27.52 24.55
C GLU A 78 9.46 26.08 24.13
N GLY A 79 10.74 25.80 23.92
CA GLY A 79 11.25 24.53 23.44
C GLY A 79 11.66 24.56 21.97
N SER A 80 11.75 23.38 21.37
CA SER A 80 12.17 23.22 19.96
C SER A 80 11.17 23.84 19.00
N GLN A 81 11.68 24.35 17.88
CA GLN A 81 10.86 24.74 16.74
C GLN A 81 10.15 23.53 16.13
N LEU A 82 9.07 23.78 15.38
CA LEU A 82 8.44 22.79 14.52
C LEU A 82 9.44 22.35 13.44
N GLY A 83 9.51 21.04 13.20
CA GLY A 83 10.30 20.49 12.11
C GLY A 83 9.62 19.30 11.46
N ALA A 84 9.73 19.21 10.12
CA ALA A 84 9.29 18.08 9.33
C ALA A 84 10.43 17.63 8.42
N PHE A 85 10.82 16.38 8.52
CA PHE A 85 12.02 15.85 7.90
C PHE A 85 11.75 14.48 7.28
N SER A 86 12.49 14.18 6.22
CA SER A 86 12.44 12.89 5.56
C SER A 86 13.86 12.38 5.34
N THR A 87 14.06 11.07 5.40
CA THR A 87 15.29 10.46 4.90
C THR A 87 15.40 10.66 3.40
N GLY A 88 16.64 10.70 2.87
CA GLY A 88 16.88 10.96 1.45
C GLY A 88 16.27 9.92 0.49
N ASP A 89 15.87 8.76 1.00
CA ASP A 89 15.14 7.71 0.30
C ASP A 89 13.63 7.74 0.52
N GLY A 90 13.15 8.63 1.39
CA GLY A 90 11.74 8.78 1.73
C GLY A 90 11.16 7.69 2.63
N GLN A 91 11.98 6.78 3.17
CA GLN A 91 11.48 5.64 3.96
C GLN A 91 11.05 6.01 5.37
N VAL A 92 11.56 7.14 5.91
CA VAL A 92 11.15 7.68 7.21
C VAL A 92 10.76 9.14 7.06
N ASN A 93 9.60 9.49 7.60
CA ASN A 93 9.12 10.85 7.74
C ASN A 93 8.97 11.15 9.24
N LEU A 94 9.63 12.17 9.73
CA LEU A 94 9.60 12.57 11.14
C LEU A 94 9.06 14.00 11.27
N VAL A 95 8.01 14.17 12.06
CA VAL A 95 7.46 15.48 12.39
C VAL A 95 7.66 15.70 13.89
N LEU A 96 8.37 16.75 14.25
CA LEU A 96 8.53 17.20 15.62
C LEU A 96 7.71 18.47 15.79
N SER A 97 6.68 18.44 16.63
CA SER A 97 5.85 19.62 16.92
C SER A 97 6.66 20.71 17.63
N GLN A 98 6.17 21.93 17.59
CA GLN A 98 6.74 23.00 18.42
C GLN A 98 6.73 22.57 19.90
N GLY A 99 7.83 22.80 20.60
CA GLY A 99 8.00 22.39 21.99
C GLY A 99 8.16 20.88 22.19
N ALA A 100 8.37 20.08 21.13
CA ALA A 100 8.61 18.65 21.24
C ALA A 100 9.80 18.32 22.16
N VAL A 101 10.83 19.15 22.12
CA VAL A 101 11.96 19.10 23.06
C VAL A 101 11.87 20.31 23.97
N PRO A 102 11.82 20.10 25.31
CA PRO A 102 11.71 21.23 26.26
C PRO A 102 12.95 22.12 26.22
N PRO A 103 12.84 23.39 26.59
CA PRO A 103 13.99 24.28 26.68
C PRO A 103 14.92 23.80 27.79
N ARG A 104 16.22 24.08 27.61
CA ARG A 104 17.25 23.76 28.58
C ARG A 104 18.27 24.89 28.64
N SER A 105 18.64 25.34 29.84
CA SER A 105 19.60 26.42 30.03
C SER A 105 20.93 26.14 29.32
N GLY A 106 21.45 27.16 28.63
CA GLY A 106 22.72 27.07 27.90
C GLY A 106 22.65 26.25 26.60
N GLN A 107 21.45 25.85 26.16
CA GLN A 107 21.27 25.12 24.89
C GLN A 107 20.57 26.04 23.88
N THR A 108 21.02 25.95 22.63
CA THR A 108 20.50 26.79 21.52
C THR A 108 19.84 26.01 20.42
N GLY A 109 20.01 24.67 20.42
CA GLY A 109 19.46 23.81 19.41
C GLY A 109 19.32 22.37 19.86
N VAL A 110 18.70 21.59 19.00
CA VAL A 110 18.58 20.13 19.11
C VAL A 110 19.02 19.53 17.80
N GLU A 111 20.04 18.69 17.85
CA GLU A 111 20.41 17.85 16.71
C GLU A 111 19.61 16.56 16.76
N VAL A 112 19.03 16.17 15.64
CA VAL A 112 18.27 14.92 15.50
C VAL A 112 18.91 14.10 14.37
N THR A 113 19.11 12.81 14.63
CA THR A 113 19.57 11.84 13.62
C THR A 113 18.58 10.72 13.47
N VAL A 114 18.45 10.21 12.24
CA VAL A 114 17.68 9.01 11.91
C VAL A 114 18.62 8.09 11.14
N ASP A 115 18.96 6.97 11.74
CA ASP A 115 19.89 6.00 11.17
C ASP A 115 19.18 4.65 10.96
N PRO A 116 19.30 4.04 9.75
CA PRO A 116 18.77 2.71 9.51
C PRO A 116 19.54 1.67 10.32
N ALA A 117 18.84 0.65 10.80
CA ALA A 117 19.37 -0.45 11.58
C ALA A 117 18.83 -1.79 11.07
N ASP A 118 19.66 -2.84 11.20
CA ASP A 118 19.24 -4.20 10.87
C ASP A 118 18.34 -4.74 11.98
N PRO A 119 17.06 -5.08 11.69
CA PRO A 119 16.18 -5.67 12.67
C PRO A 119 16.69 -6.97 13.30
N ALA A 120 17.52 -7.74 12.57
CA ALA A 120 18.08 -8.99 13.05
C ALA A 120 19.08 -8.79 14.22
N THR A 121 19.61 -7.58 14.41
CA THR A 121 20.51 -7.24 15.52
C THR A 121 19.77 -6.75 16.76
N LEU A 122 18.46 -6.62 16.69
CA LEU A 122 17.62 -6.09 17.75
C LEU A 122 16.85 -7.22 18.46
N GLY A 123 16.21 -6.88 19.58
CA GLY A 123 15.40 -7.82 20.33
C GLY A 123 14.15 -8.28 19.59
N PRO A 124 13.53 -9.38 20.05
CA PRO A 124 12.36 -9.93 19.40
C PRO A 124 11.18 -8.96 19.44
N VAL A 125 10.41 -8.93 18.37
CA VAL A 125 9.15 -8.18 18.30
C VAL A 125 8.06 -8.84 19.17
N PRO A 126 7.01 -8.10 19.56
CA PRO A 126 5.89 -8.67 20.34
C PRO A 126 5.27 -9.88 19.67
N SER A 127 4.78 -10.82 20.48
CA SER A 127 4.09 -12.02 19.99
C SER A 127 2.90 -11.66 19.10
N GLY A 128 2.72 -12.38 17.99
CA GLY A 128 1.67 -12.09 17.02
C GLY A 128 2.04 -11.01 15.99
N LEU A 129 3.28 -10.54 15.98
CA LEU A 129 3.81 -9.65 14.96
C LEU A 129 5.12 -10.19 14.39
N VAL A 130 5.43 -9.77 13.17
CA VAL A 130 6.74 -9.94 12.53
C VAL A 130 7.22 -8.58 12.03
N GLY A 131 8.53 -8.37 12.03
CA GLY A 131 9.11 -7.12 11.50
C GLY A 131 8.97 -7.06 9.98
N ALA A 132 8.61 -5.89 9.47
CA ALA A 132 8.48 -5.63 8.04
C ALA A 132 9.41 -4.49 7.61
N GLY A 133 10.49 -4.83 6.92
CA GLY A 133 11.47 -3.84 6.45
C GLY A 133 12.60 -3.58 7.45
N ASN A 134 13.13 -2.36 7.43
CA ASN A 134 14.22 -1.93 8.30
C ASN A 134 13.70 -1.45 9.67
N ALA A 135 14.58 -1.48 10.66
CA ALA A 135 14.44 -0.63 11.84
C ALA A 135 15.18 0.70 11.63
N TYR A 136 14.78 1.71 12.39
CA TYR A 136 15.45 3.02 12.38
C TYR A 136 15.71 3.49 13.79
N ARG A 137 16.90 4.00 14.03
CA ARG A 137 17.27 4.61 15.31
C ARG A 137 17.11 6.12 15.21
N ILE A 138 16.21 6.67 16.00
CA ILE A 138 15.96 8.11 16.12
C ILE A 138 16.68 8.58 17.40
N GLN A 139 17.63 9.50 17.27
CA GLN A 139 18.33 10.10 18.38
C GLN A 139 18.15 11.61 18.35
N ALA A 140 18.10 12.22 19.50
CA ALA A 140 18.10 13.66 19.64
C ALA A 140 19.07 14.08 20.76
N SER A 141 19.77 15.18 20.57
CA SER A 141 20.71 15.72 21.55
C SER A 141 20.70 17.24 21.56
N TYR A 142 20.82 17.81 22.74
CA TYR A 142 20.93 19.25 22.90
C TYR A 142 22.27 19.79 22.41
N GLN A 143 22.24 20.95 21.78
CA GLN A 143 23.45 21.65 21.31
C GLN A 143 23.67 22.92 22.12
N PRO A 144 24.92 23.19 22.59
CA PRO A 144 26.16 22.50 22.26
C PRO A 144 26.54 21.33 23.18
N SER A 145 25.77 21.01 24.23
CA SER A 145 26.21 20.07 25.28
C SER A 145 26.27 18.60 24.85
N GLY A 146 25.59 18.19 23.79
CA GLY A 146 25.44 16.80 23.40
C GLY A 146 24.55 15.97 24.34
N ALA A 147 23.90 16.58 25.33
CA ALA A 147 23.03 15.85 26.26
C ALA A 147 21.85 15.23 25.53
N LYS A 148 21.59 13.95 25.79
CA LYS A 148 20.52 13.21 25.11
C LYS A 148 19.14 13.75 25.46
N VAL A 149 18.25 13.68 24.48
CA VAL A 149 16.81 13.88 24.62
C VAL A 149 16.16 12.51 24.51
N GLU A 150 15.54 12.06 25.58
CA GLU A 150 14.87 10.74 25.62
C GLU A 150 13.36 10.84 25.37
N ALA A 151 12.71 11.84 25.93
CA ALA A 151 11.28 12.07 25.79
C ALA A 151 10.98 13.15 24.74
N LEU A 152 9.94 12.94 23.97
CA LEU A 152 9.40 13.90 23.02
C LEU A 152 7.99 14.30 23.43
N GLY A 153 7.74 15.59 23.48
CA GLY A 153 6.43 16.16 23.81
C GLY A 153 5.55 16.42 22.58
N GLY A 154 4.41 17.03 22.86
CA GLY A 154 3.51 17.52 21.82
C GLY A 154 2.89 16.44 20.95
N GLN A 155 2.69 16.77 19.68
CA GLN A 155 2.11 15.90 18.65
C GLN A 155 3.18 15.37 17.68
N SER A 156 4.37 15.06 18.20
CA SER A 156 5.43 14.47 17.37
C SER A 156 4.98 13.15 16.80
N SER A 157 5.35 12.87 15.55
CA SER A 157 4.95 11.66 14.84
C SER A 157 6.04 11.13 13.93
N VAL A 158 5.99 9.84 13.68
CA VAL A 158 6.83 9.16 12.70
C VAL A 158 5.95 8.45 11.68
N GLY A 159 6.33 8.55 10.41
CA GLY A 159 5.79 7.76 9.31
C GLY A 159 6.88 6.87 8.75
N LEU A 160 6.58 5.59 8.61
CA LEU A 160 7.50 4.57 8.09
C LEU A 160 6.91 3.97 6.82
N VAL A 161 7.71 3.95 5.76
CA VAL A 161 7.38 3.21 4.54
C VAL A 161 7.77 1.75 4.75
N TYR A 162 6.89 0.83 4.39
CA TYR A 162 7.15 -0.59 4.44
C TYR A 162 7.29 -1.20 3.03
N PRO A 163 8.08 -2.28 2.87
CA PRO A 163 8.29 -2.89 1.57
C PRO A 163 7.04 -3.58 1.07
N LEU A 164 6.82 -3.54 -0.24
CA LEU A 164 5.91 -4.44 -0.93
C LEU A 164 6.52 -5.84 -0.89
N LEU A 165 6.09 -6.66 0.05
CA LEU A 165 6.43 -8.07 0.03
C LEU A 165 5.58 -8.74 -1.04
N THR A 166 6.23 -9.47 -1.95
CA THR A 166 5.56 -10.24 -3.03
C THR A 166 4.70 -11.39 -2.48
N THR A 167 4.82 -11.70 -1.21
CA THR A 167 3.95 -12.63 -0.49
C THR A 167 2.74 -11.88 0.06
N ALA A 168 1.57 -12.44 -0.08
CA ALA A 168 0.23 -11.89 0.22
C ALA A 168 0.00 -11.31 1.63
N VAL A 169 1.03 -11.22 2.45
CA VAL A 169 1.01 -10.62 3.80
C VAL A 169 0.85 -9.11 3.73
N ALA A 170 1.40 -8.48 2.70
CA ALA A 170 1.52 -7.03 2.63
C ALA A 170 0.21 -6.29 2.30
N ASP A 171 -0.74 -6.96 1.65
CA ASP A 171 -1.97 -6.30 1.15
C ASP A 171 -3.14 -6.34 2.14
N THR A 172 -3.00 -6.98 3.28
CA THR A 172 -4.13 -7.15 4.22
C THR A 172 -4.34 -5.95 5.15
N GLY A 173 -3.43 -4.98 5.16
CA GLY A 173 -3.45 -3.87 6.11
C GLY A 173 -3.06 -4.33 7.53
N GLY A 174 -3.20 -3.42 8.50
CA GLY A 174 -2.90 -3.74 9.91
C GLY A 174 -1.41 -3.59 10.26
N HIS A 175 -0.63 -2.87 9.44
CA HIS A 175 0.72 -2.48 9.80
C HIS A 175 0.71 -1.57 11.02
N GLN A 176 1.63 -1.80 11.93
CA GLN A 176 1.74 -1.06 13.18
C GLN A 176 3.17 -0.55 13.35
N VAL A 177 3.32 0.61 13.97
CA VAL A 177 4.63 1.10 14.37
C VAL A 177 5.00 0.48 15.71
N LEU A 178 6.15 -0.15 15.76
CA LEU A 178 6.79 -0.64 16.98
C LEU A 178 7.82 0.39 17.43
N SER A 179 7.90 0.65 18.73
CA SER A 179 8.86 1.57 19.34
C SER A 179 9.64 0.85 20.44
N SER A 180 10.92 1.16 20.56
CA SER A 180 11.78 0.67 21.63
C SER A 180 12.81 1.71 22.01
N ALA A 181 13.05 1.91 23.30
CA ALA A 181 14.09 2.82 23.78
C ALA A 181 15.51 2.31 23.46
N ASP A 182 15.71 1.01 23.55
CA ASP A 182 17.03 0.35 23.53
C ASP A 182 17.18 -0.70 22.41
N GLY A 183 16.10 -0.93 21.63
CA GLY A 183 16.07 -1.96 20.59
C GLY A 183 15.83 -3.38 21.12
N ARG A 184 15.56 -3.56 22.41
CA ARG A 184 15.38 -4.88 23.03
C ARG A 184 13.92 -5.16 23.39
N ALA A 185 13.28 -4.22 24.07
CA ALA A 185 11.88 -4.31 24.45
C ALA A 185 11.05 -3.42 23.53
N TRP A 186 10.06 -3.99 22.87
CA TRP A 186 9.23 -3.30 21.89
C TRP A 186 7.81 -3.09 22.42
N GLU A 187 7.27 -1.92 22.16
CA GLU A 187 5.87 -1.58 22.38
C GLU A 187 5.18 -1.30 21.06
N VAL A 188 3.90 -1.64 20.97
CA VAL A 188 3.06 -1.35 19.81
C VAL A 188 2.45 0.04 20.00
N LEU A 189 2.68 0.95 19.07
CA LEU A 189 2.07 2.27 19.11
C LEU A 189 0.71 2.26 18.39
N PRO A 190 -0.28 3.04 18.88
CA PRO A 190 -1.48 3.32 18.11
C PRO A 190 -1.10 3.89 16.75
N SER A 191 -1.45 3.20 15.68
CA SER A 191 -0.94 3.46 14.33
C SER A 191 -2.08 3.68 13.33
N THR A 192 -1.80 4.50 12.33
CA THR A 192 -2.63 4.67 11.14
C THR A 192 -1.90 4.08 9.94
N ASP A 193 -2.44 3.02 9.37
CA ASP A 193 -1.92 2.39 8.16
C ASP A 193 -2.57 3.00 6.92
N THR A 194 -1.76 3.36 5.94
CA THR A 194 -2.18 3.90 4.63
C THR A 194 -1.65 3.00 3.52
N PRO A 195 -2.32 1.88 3.22
CA PRO A 195 -1.83 0.89 2.26
C PRO A 195 -1.58 1.44 0.86
N ALA A 196 -2.35 2.45 0.44
CA ALA A 196 -2.18 3.08 -0.88
C ALA A 196 -0.80 3.72 -1.09
N SER A 197 -0.16 4.19 -0.02
CA SER A 197 1.20 4.75 -0.04
C SER A 197 2.23 3.83 0.62
N HIS A 198 1.85 2.63 1.05
CA HIS A 198 2.69 1.68 1.81
C HIS A 198 3.36 2.32 3.02
N GLN A 199 2.59 3.13 3.74
CA GLN A 199 3.08 3.91 4.87
C GLN A 199 2.22 3.67 6.10
N VAL A 200 2.87 3.49 7.24
CA VAL A 200 2.22 3.48 8.55
C VAL A 200 2.78 4.62 9.40
N SER A 201 1.92 5.29 10.13
CA SER A 201 2.31 6.40 11.01
C SER A 201 1.80 6.22 12.43
N ALA A 202 2.56 6.76 13.38
CA ALA A 202 2.20 6.77 14.80
C ALA A 202 2.71 8.03 15.48
N ARG A 203 2.08 8.36 16.61
CA ARG A 203 2.60 9.38 17.51
C ARG A 203 3.87 8.89 18.19
N LEU A 204 4.91 9.74 18.21
CA LEU A 204 6.18 9.41 18.82
C LEU A 204 6.35 10.21 20.13
N THR A 205 6.51 9.51 21.25
CA THR A 205 6.65 10.11 22.58
C THR A 205 8.07 10.03 23.14
N ARG A 206 8.96 9.31 22.46
CA ARG A 206 10.36 9.14 22.85
C ARG A 206 11.27 8.98 21.64
N THR A 207 12.55 9.20 21.85
CA THR A 207 13.61 8.76 20.93
C THR A 207 13.92 7.29 21.17
N GLY A 208 14.64 6.67 20.25
CA GLY A 208 15.00 5.24 20.28
C GLY A 208 14.79 4.58 18.93
N TYR A 209 14.44 3.31 18.94
CA TYR A 209 14.22 2.55 17.73
C TYR A 209 12.75 2.53 17.35
N VAL A 210 12.48 2.56 16.04
CA VAL A 210 11.15 2.35 15.46
C VAL A 210 11.26 1.37 14.31
N MET A 211 10.23 0.55 14.10
CA MET A 211 10.12 -0.34 12.96
C MET A 211 8.66 -0.64 12.66
N VAL A 212 8.40 -1.22 11.50
CA VAL A 212 7.05 -1.68 11.16
C VAL A 212 6.87 -3.11 11.62
N GLY A 213 5.78 -3.37 12.33
CA GLY A 213 5.28 -4.70 12.67
C GLY A 213 4.04 -5.03 11.86
N VAL A 214 3.93 -6.28 11.43
CA VAL A 214 2.76 -6.77 10.69
C VAL A 214 2.31 -8.11 11.29
N PRO A 215 1.00 -8.38 11.40
CA PRO A 215 0.53 -9.69 11.80
C PRO A 215 1.09 -10.77 10.88
N PRO A 216 1.58 -11.91 11.39
CA PRO A 216 2.00 -13.00 10.53
C PRO A 216 0.80 -13.42 9.70
N SER A 217 0.99 -13.64 8.41
CA SER A 217 -0.06 -14.26 7.60
C SER A 217 -0.38 -15.60 8.24
N ALA A 218 -1.62 -15.78 8.62
CA ALA A 218 -2.10 -17.12 8.85
C ALA A 218 -1.77 -17.91 7.57
N GLY A 219 -0.73 -18.73 7.62
CA GLY A 219 -0.29 -19.56 6.50
C GLY A 219 -1.43 -20.46 6.07
N GLY A 220 -2.29 -19.98 5.21
CA GLY A 220 -3.52 -20.61 4.82
C GLY A 220 -3.97 -20.14 3.46
N SER A 221 -3.86 -21.02 2.51
CA SER A 221 -4.68 -21.11 1.29
C SER A 221 -4.84 -19.81 0.47
N GLN A 222 -3.81 -19.38 -0.20
CA GLN A 222 -3.90 -18.44 -1.33
C GLN A 222 -4.75 -18.95 -2.51
N SER A 223 -5.33 -20.15 -2.39
CA SER A 223 -6.08 -20.79 -3.48
C SER A 223 -7.51 -20.28 -3.66
N SER A 224 -8.15 -19.68 -2.62
CA SER A 224 -9.61 -19.50 -2.70
C SER A 224 -10.08 -18.15 -3.27
N SER A 225 -9.34 -17.07 -3.09
CA SER A 225 -9.84 -15.74 -3.51
C SER A 225 -9.73 -15.52 -5.03
N ARG A 226 -8.64 -15.95 -5.66
CA ARG A 226 -8.51 -15.84 -7.13
C ARG A 226 -9.46 -16.77 -7.85
N THR A 227 -9.69 -17.97 -7.31
CA THR A 227 -10.65 -18.94 -7.87
C THR A 227 -12.09 -18.45 -7.68
N ARG A 228 -12.42 -17.80 -6.55
CA ARG A 228 -13.76 -17.24 -6.32
C ARG A 228 -14.09 -16.09 -7.25
N ILE A 229 -13.14 -15.18 -7.52
CA ILE A 229 -13.36 -14.07 -8.47
C ILE A 229 -13.52 -14.61 -9.90
N LEU A 230 -12.76 -15.63 -10.29
CA LEU A 230 -12.91 -16.28 -11.61
C LEU A 230 -14.25 -17.01 -11.72
N LEU A 231 -14.71 -17.70 -10.68
CA LEU A 231 -16.01 -18.39 -10.66
C LEU A 231 -17.19 -17.42 -10.68
N LEU A 232 -17.10 -16.27 -10.00
CA LEU A 232 -18.12 -15.23 -10.06
C LEU A 232 -18.19 -14.57 -11.42
N GLY A 233 -17.05 -14.28 -12.05
CA GLY A 233 -16.99 -13.68 -13.38
C GLY A 233 -17.55 -14.61 -14.47
N THR A 234 -17.27 -15.90 -14.43
CA THR A 234 -17.82 -16.88 -15.36
C THR A 234 -19.31 -17.14 -15.12
N GLY A 235 -19.77 -17.14 -13.87
CA GLY A 235 -21.17 -17.30 -13.52
C GLY A 235 -22.05 -16.17 -14.08
N VAL A 236 -21.62 -14.92 -13.97
CA VAL A 236 -22.36 -13.77 -14.51
C VAL A 236 -22.44 -13.81 -16.04
N ALA A 237 -21.36 -14.17 -16.72
CA ALA A 237 -21.34 -14.29 -18.19
C ALA A 237 -22.29 -15.37 -18.69
N VAL A 238 -22.36 -16.53 -18.02
CA VAL A 238 -23.29 -17.61 -18.36
C VAL A 238 -24.75 -17.20 -18.18
N VAL A 239 -25.07 -16.49 -17.10
CA VAL A 239 -26.43 -15.98 -16.84
C VAL A 239 -26.86 -14.98 -17.91
N ILE A 240 -26.00 -14.06 -18.32
CA ILE A 240 -26.31 -13.07 -19.38
C ILE A 240 -26.57 -13.77 -20.72
N VAL A 241 -25.75 -14.75 -21.09
CA VAL A 241 -25.94 -15.52 -22.32
C VAL A 241 -27.23 -16.33 -22.29
N ALA A 242 -27.54 -16.99 -21.17
CA ALA A 242 -28.77 -17.75 -20.99
C ALA A 242 -30.03 -16.85 -21.06
N ALA A 243 -29.99 -15.68 -20.44
CA ALA A 243 -31.09 -14.71 -20.50
C ALA A 243 -31.31 -14.18 -21.93
N ALA A 244 -30.25 -13.88 -22.68
CA ALA A 244 -30.34 -13.44 -24.07
C ALA A 244 -30.92 -14.54 -24.99
N LEU A 245 -30.56 -15.80 -24.75
CA LEU A 245 -31.10 -16.95 -25.50
C LEU A 245 -32.61 -17.17 -25.20
N ALA A 246 -32.99 -17.08 -23.93
CA ALA A 246 -34.38 -17.21 -23.51
C ALA A 246 -35.28 -16.10 -24.10
N LEU A 247 -34.82 -14.87 -24.14
CA LEU A 247 -35.54 -13.77 -24.79
C LEU A 247 -35.74 -14.00 -26.28
N ARG A 248 -34.73 -14.52 -26.99
CA ARG A 248 -34.82 -14.84 -28.41
C ARG A 248 -35.79 -15.97 -28.71
N LEU A 249 -35.84 -17.01 -27.87
CA LEU A 249 -36.79 -18.13 -28.03
C LEU A 249 -38.23 -17.64 -27.80
N ARG A 250 -38.46 -16.75 -26.82
CA ARG A 250 -39.74 -16.17 -26.54
C ARG A 250 -40.26 -15.26 -27.66
N GLU A 251 -39.39 -14.52 -28.36
CA GLU A 251 -39.76 -13.73 -29.54
C GLU A 251 -40.18 -14.61 -30.74
N ARG A 252 -39.56 -15.78 -30.93
CA ARG A 252 -39.92 -16.72 -31.98
C ARG A 252 -41.23 -17.43 -31.72
N SER A 253 -41.68 -17.52 -30.47
CA SER A 253 -42.90 -18.23 -30.09
C SER A 253 -44.12 -17.31 -30.07
N ARG A 254 -44.00 -16.03 -30.44
CA ARG A 254 -45.18 -15.13 -30.54
C ARG A 254 -45.97 -15.48 -31.79
N PRO A 255 -47.25 -15.87 -31.64
CA PRO A 255 -48.11 -16.14 -32.81
C PRO A 255 -48.30 -14.86 -33.63
N ALA A 256 -48.36 -15.04 -34.95
CA ALA A 256 -48.55 -13.95 -35.89
C ALA A 256 -49.90 -13.20 -35.57
N PRO A 257 -49.93 -11.86 -35.62
CA PRO A 257 -51.17 -11.12 -35.39
C PRO A 257 -52.23 -11.55 -36.44
N PRO A 258 -53.49 -11.70 -36.00
CA PRO A 258 -54.57 -12.10 -36.92
C PRO A 258 -54.72 -11.06 -38.03
N GLY A 259 -54.67 -11.54 -39.27
CA GLY A 259 -54.76 -10.70 -40.44
C GLY A 259 -56.11 -9.98 -40.50
N PHE A 260 -56.08 -8.63 -40.55
CA PHE A 260 -57.23 -7.84 -40.84
C PHE A 260 -57.80 -8.20 -42.23
N GLY A 261 -58.93 -8.89 -42.23
CA GLY A 261 -59.66 -9.20 -43.45
C GLY A 261 -60.11 -7.90 -44.13
N ARG A 262 -59.64 -7.71 -45.35
CA ARG A 262 -60.08 -6.64 -46.24
C ARG A 262 -61.46 -6.98 -46.75
N LYS A 263 -62.52 -6.31 -46.21
CA LYS A 263 -63.84 -6.35 -46.84
C LYS A 263 -63.76 -5.52 -48.12
N ARG A 264 -64.28 -6.16 -49.22
CA ARG A 264 -64.65 -5.51 -50.49
C ARG A 264 -65.94 -4.72 -50.34
#